data_653d3986f6635f9f1ee27aee28e8986e
#
_entry.id   653d3986f6635f9f1ee27aee28e8986e
#
_cell.length_a   1.000
_cell.length_b   1.000
_cell.length_c   1.000
_cell.angle_alpha   90.00
_cell.angle_beta   90.00
_cell.angle_gamma   90.00
#
_symmetry.space_group_name_H-M   'P 1'
#
loop_
_entity.id
_entity.type
_entity.pdbx_description
1 polymer ?
#
loop_
_entity_poly.entity_id
_entity_poly.type
_entity_poly.pdbx_seq_one_letter_code
_entity_poly.pdbx_strand_id
1 'polypeptide(L)'
;MIWKIEIADAATEDLREIFTYIATELRAPESARGVVRRILAEISELETMPNRCRQYPRGPLRAKGVRVLDVGNYCVYYLPKNGLISVGRILYSRRDADSTLADGW
;
A
#
# COMPACT_ATOMS: atom_id res chain seq x y z
N MET A 1 0.09 -3.36 22.06
CA MET A 1 0.70 -2.14 21.58
C MET A 1 0.17 -1.79 20.19
N ILE A 2 -0.24 -0.54 19.99
CA ILE A 2 -0.77 -0.09 18.71
C ILE A 2 0.30 0.72 17.99
N TRP A 3 0.64 0.31 16.78
CA TRP A 3 1.62 1.00 15.96
C TRP A 3 1.00 2.21 15.27
N LYS A 4 1.77 3.26 15.10
CA LYS A 4 1.33 4.45 14.38
C LYS A 4 1.46 4.18 12.87
N ILE A 5 0.50 4.70 12.09
CA ILE A 5 0.53 4.57 10.63
C ILE A 5 0.73 5.94 10.00
N GLU A 6 1.69 6.05 9.10
CA GLU A 6 1.88 7.22 8.26
C GLU A 6 1.78 6.81 6.81
N ILE A 7 1.02 7.56 6.02
CA ILE A 7 0.85 7.31 4.60
C ILE A 7 1.60 8.40 3.85
N ALA A 8 2.61 8.00 3.07
CA ALA A 8 3.40 8.94 2.30
C ALA A 8 2.55 9.66 1.25
N ASP A 9 2.96 10.87 0.88
CA ASP A 9 2.25 11.65 -0.14
C ASP A 9 2.10 10.87 -1.45
N ALA A 10 3.15 10.14 -1.85
CA ALA A 10 3.10 9.31 -3.05
C ALA A 10 2.02 8.23 -2.96
N ALA A 11 1.84 7.62 -1.79
CA ALA A 11 0.81 6.60 -1.58
C ALA A 11 -0.59 7.22 -1.60
N THR A 12 -0.74 8.41 -1.03
CA THR A 12 -2.01 9.14 -1.08
C THR A 12 -2.37 9.47 -2.52
N GLU A 13 -1.40 9.88 -3.31
CA GLU A 13 -1.62 10.15 -4.73
C GLU A 13 -1.97 8.89 -5.49
N ASP A 14 -1.34 7.75 -5.14
CA ASP A 14 -1.69 6.45 -5.72
C ASP A 14 -3.18 6.13 -5.48
N LEU A 15 -3.67 6.36 -4.26
CA LEU A 15 -5.09 6.13 -3.95
C LEU A 15 -6.00 7.01 -4.78
N ARG A 16 -5.60 8.27 -4.98
CA ARG A 16 -6.38 9.21 -5.80
C ARG A 16 -6.43 8.74 -7.25
N GLU A 17 -5.33 8.28 -7.79
CA GLU A 17 -5.27 7.76 -9.16
C GLU A 17 -6.11 6.49 -9.32
N ILE A 18 -6.06 5.59 -8.34
CA ILE A 18 -6.90 4.39 -8.34
C ILE A 18 -8.37 4.76 -8.35
N PHE A 19 -8.78 5.69 -7.48
CA PHE A 19 -10.16 6.16 -7.43
C PHE A 19 -10.58 6.76 -8.77
N THR A 20 -9.79 7.67 -9.31
CA THR A 20 -10.10 8.37 -10.55
C THR A 20 -10.23 7.40 -11.72
N TYR A 21 -9.31 6.45 -11.83
CA TYR A 21 -9.35 5.45 -12.90
C TYR A 21 -10.64 4.63 -12.85
N ILE A 22 -11.00 4.10 -11.69
CA ILE A 22 -12.19 3.26 -11.55
C ILE A 22 -13.46 4.10 -11.76
N ALA A 23 -13.52 5.29 -11.19
CA ALA A 23 -14.70 6.13 -11.27
C ALA A 23 -14.96 6.63 -12.69
N THR A 24 -13.91 7.04 -13.40
CA THR A 24 -14.05 7.65 -14.72
C THR A 24 -13.84 6.68 -15.88
N GLU A 25 -12.72 5.97 -15.92
CA GLU A 25 -12.43 5.05 -17.03
C GLU A 25 -13.32 3.82 -17.03
N LEU A 26 -13.58 3.27 -15.84
CA LEU A 26 -14.47 2.12 -15.72
C LEU A 26 -15.92 2.53 -15.42
N ARG A 27 -16.19 3.84 -15.30
CA ARG A 27 -17.52 4.41 -15.03
C ARG A 27 -18.21 3.76 -13.83
N ALA A 28 -17.44 3.52 -12.77
CA ALA A 28 -17.93 2.83 -11.59
C ALA A 28 -17.58 3.58 -10.30
N PRO A 29 -18.18 4.77 -10.05
CA PRO A 29 -17.81 5.59 -8.90
C PRO A 29 -18.07 4.90 -7.55
N GLU A 30 -19.09 4.07 -7.46
CA GLU A 30 -19.36 3.34 -6.22
C GLU A 30 -18.32 2.25 -5.97
N SER A 31 -17.90 1.56 -7.03
CA SER A 31 -16.81 0.60 -6.93
C SER A 31 -15.51 1.29 -6.53
N ALA A 32 -15.26 2.49 -7.05
CA ALA A 32 -14.08 3.27 -6.70
C ALA A 32 -14.04 3.56 -5.19
N ARG A 33 -15.16 3.99 -4.62
CA ARG A 33 -15.26 4.24 -3.17
C ARG A 33 -15.01 2.97 -2.38
N GLY A 34 -15.59 1.85 -2.81
CA GLY A 34 -15.45 0.57 -2.15
C GLY A 34 -14.00 0.08 -2.14
N VAL A 35 -13.30 0.21 -3.27
CA VAL A 35 -11.90 -0.20 -3.37
C VAL A 35 -11.02 0.61 -2.43
N VAL A 36 -11.14 1.94 -2.46
CA VAL A 36 -10.33 2.81 -1.59
C VAL A 36 -10.64 2.56 -0.12
N ARG A 37 -11.91 2.43 0.22
CA ARG A 37 -12.33 2.14 1.60
C ARG A 37 -11.74 0.83 2.10
N ARG A 38 -11.76 -0.21 1.27
CA ARG A 38 -11.20 -1.51 1.62
C ARG A 38 -9.69 -1.43 1.84
N ILE A 39 -8.97 -0.73 0.95
CA ILE A 39 -7.52 -0.56 1.10
C ILE A 39 -7.20 0.12 2.43
N LEU A 40 -7.89 1.22 2.74
CA LEU A 40 -7.65 1.95 3.98
C LEU A 40 -8.00 1.14 5.22
N ALA A 41 -9.07 0.35 5.15
CA ALA A 41 -9.47 -0.51 6.27
C ALA A 41 -8.41 -1.57 6.56
N GLU A 42 -7.86 -2.19 5.52
CA GLU A 42 -6.83 -3.21 5.71
C GLU A 42 -5.49 -2.63 6.15
N ILE A 43 -5.15 -1.43 5.71
CA ILE A 43 -3.99 -0.72 6.23
C ILE A 43 -4.16 -0.47 7.74
N SER A 44 -5.34 -0.06 8.16
CA SER A 44 -5.66 0.20 9.56
C SER A 44 -5.41 -1.02 10.47
N GLU A 45 -5.67 -2.21 9.96
CA GLU A 45 -5.45 -3.45 10.72
C GLU A 45 -3.98 -3.72 11.02
N LEU A 46 -3.07 -3.10 10.30
CA LEU A 46 -1.63 -3.24 10.55
C LEU A 46 -1.22 -2.66 11.91
N GLU A 47 -2.04 -1.80 12.51
CA GLU A 47 -1.77 -1.21 13.82
C GLU A 47 -1.47 -2.27 14.90
N THR A 48 -2.15 -3.39 14.83
CA THR A 48 -2.01 -4.47 15.81
C THR A 48 -1.20 -5.65 15.29
N MET A 49 -1.02 -5.77 13.98
CA MET A 49 -0.30 -6.90 13.38
C MET A 49 0.63 -6.43 12.25
N PRO A 50 1.64 -5.61 12.58
CA PRO A 50 2.48 -4.99 11.55
C PRO A 50 3.32 -5.98 10.73
N ASN A 51 3.58 -7.16 11.26
CA ASN A 51 4.44 -8.15 10.59
C ASN A 51 3.68 -9.33 9.99
N ARG A 52 2.34 -9.23 9.88
CA ARG A 52 1.54 -10.36 9.38
C ARG A 52 1.63 -10.59 7.88
N CYS A 53 2.08 -9.60 7.13
CA CYS A 53 2.13 -9.69 5.67
C CYS A 53 3.47 -10.21 5.17
N ARG A 54 3.49 -10.67 3.93
CA ARG A 54 4.70 -11.21 3.32
C ARG A 54 5.78 -10.14 3.17
N GLN A 55 7.03 -10.57 3.23
CA GLN A 55 8.17 -9.69 2.99
C GLN A 55 8.31 -9.42 1.48
N TYR A 56 8.87 -8.26 1.14
CA TYR A 56 9.25 -7.99 -0.25
C TYR A 56 10.20 -9.10 -0.70
N PRO A 57 10.03 -9.62 -1.93
CA PRO A 57 10.67 -10.91 -2.29
C PRO A 57 12.17 -10.89 -2.41
N ARG A 58 12.79 -9.74 -2.67
CA ARG A 58 14.24 -9.72 -2.95
C ARG A 58 14.85 -8.33 -2.82
N GLY A 59 16.17 -8.28 -2.88
CA GLY A 59 16.95 -7.07 -3.04
C GLY A 59 16.97 -6.14 -1.84
N PRO A 60 17.33 -4.86 -2.07
CA PRO A 60 17.46 -3.88 -0.99
C PRO A 60 16.19 -3.62 -0.21
N LEU A 61 15.03 -3.70 -0.87
CA LEU A 61 13.74 -3.49 -0.19
C LEU A 61 13.47 -4.59 0.83
N ARG A 62 13.78 -5.83 0.48
CA ARG A 62 13.68 -6.94 1.42
C ARG A 62 14.66 -6.75 2.58
N ALA A 63 15.87 -6.33 2.28
CA ALA A 63 16.88 -6.10 3.30
C ALA A 63 16.47 -5.00 4.28
N LYS A 64 15.74 -3.99 3.83
CA LYS A 64 15.22 -2.93 4.69
C LYS A 64 14.03 -3.38 5.54
N GLY A 65 13.38 -4.48 5.18
CA GLY A 65 12.22 -4.97 5.90
C GLY A 65 10.87 -4.56 5.31
N VAL A 66 10.85 -4.14 4.05
CA VAL A 66 9.60 -3.77 3.36
C VAL A 66 8.68 -4.98 3.26
N ARG A 67 7.41 -4.78 3.55
CA ARG A 67 6.38 -5.81 3.46
C ARG A 67 5.29 -5.42 2.47
N VAL A 68 4.53 -6.41 2.04
CA VAL A 68 3.50 -6.25 1.01
C VAL A 68 2.16 -6.73 1.54
N LEU A 69 1.19 -5.83 1.59
CA LEU A 69 -0.18 -6.15 1.93
C LEU A 69 -0.99 -6.25 0.64
N ASP A 70 -1.49 -7.45 0.34
CA ASP A 70 -2.30 -7.67 -0.85
C ASP A 70 -3.77 -7.36 -0.54
N VAL A 71 -4.36 -6.44 -1.30
CA VAL A 71 -5.76 -6.05 -1.16
C VAL A 71 -6.41 -6.12 -2.55
N GLY A 72 -7.12 -7.22 -2.83
CA GLY A 72 -7.69 -7.44 -4.14
C GLY A 72 -6.62 -7.42 -5.23
N ASN A 73 -6.76 -6.52 -6.18
CA ASN A 73 -5.81 -6.36 -7.30
C ASN A 73 -4.71 -5.36 -7.00
N TYR A 74 -4.58 -4.90 -5.77
CA TYR A 74 -3.62 -3.87 -5.39
C TYR A 74 -2.67 -4.37 -4.32
N CYS A 75 -1.47 -3.80 -4.30
CA CYS A 75 -0.46 -4.09 -3.30
C CYS A 75 -0.09 -2.82 -2.56
N VAL A 76 -0.12 -2.89 -1.23
CA VAL A 76 0.31 -1.81 -0.35
C VAL A 76 1.72 -2.15 0.12
N TYR A 77 2.69 -1.29 -0.19
CA TYR A 77 4.08 -1.49 0.21
C TYR A 77 4.36 -0.64 1.44
N TYR A 78 4.75 -1.29 2.53
CA TYR A 78 4.95 -0.61 3.80
C TYR A 78 6.19 -1.11 4.53
N LEU A 79 6.72 -0.28 5.41
CA LEU A 79 7.87 -0.59 6.23
C LEU A 79 7.52 -0.42 7.71
N PRO A 80 7.43 -1.53 8.47
CA PRO A 80 7.24 -1.44 9.92
C PRO A 80 8.61 -1.30 10.59
N LYS A 81 8.77 -0.24 11.39
CA LYS A 81 10.02 -0.01 12.10
C LYS A 81 9.78 0.88 13.32
N ASN A 82 10.26 0.43 14.47
CA ASN A 82 10.25 1.24 15.69
C ASN A 82 8.86 1.82 16.05
N GLY A 83 7.82 0.99 15.96
CA GLY A 83 6.47 1.42 16.32
C GLY A 83 5.75 2.22 15.26
N LEU A 84 6.37 2.43 14.11
CA LEU A 84 5.80 3.19 12.99
C LEU A 84 5.66 2.31 11.76
N ILE A 85 4.50 2.40 11.10
CA ILE A 85 4.26 1.75 9.83
C ILE A 85 4.24 2.84 8.76
N SER A 86 5.25 2.84 7.89
CA SER A 86 5.36 3.81 6.81
C SER A 86 4.83 3.20 5.52
N VAL A 87 3.67 3.66 5.07
CA VAL A 87 3.08 3.21 3.81
C VAL A 87 3.67 4.07 2.69
N GLY A 88 4.48 3.45 1.83
CA GLY A 88 5.22 4.17 0.80
C GLY A 88 4.50 4.29 -0.53
N ARG A 89 3.91 3.19 -1.01
CA ARG A 89 3.22 3.16 -2.30
C ARG A 89 2.04 2.20 -2.26
N ILE A 90 1.07 2.43 -3.13
CA ILE A 90 -0.08 1.55 -3.32
C ILE A 90 -0.24 1.38 -4.83
N LEU A 91 0.05 0.17 -5.33
CA LEU A 91 0.15 -0.07 -6.77
C LEU A 91 -0.73 -1.23 -7.21
N TYR A 92 -1.15 -1.19 -8.47
CA TYR A 92 -1.80 -2.33 -9.10
C TYR A 92 -0.81 -3.50 -9.08
N SER A 93 -1.30 -4.71 -8.74
CA SER A 93 -0.45 -5.88 -8.48
C SER A 93 0.43 -6.32 -9.66
N ARG A 94 0.06 -5.95 -10.88
CA ARG A 94 0.83 -6.30 -12.09
C ARG A 94 1.84 -5.22 -12.50
N ARG A 95 1.89 -4.11 -11.75
CA ARG A 95 2.83 -3.05 -12.06
C ARG A 95 4.25 -3.46 -11.63
N ASP A 96 5.26 -2.99 -12.35
CA ASP A 96 6.66 -3.20 -11.99
C ASP A 96 6.99 -2.42 -10.71
N ALA A 97 6.89 -3.11 -9.58
CA ALA A 97 7.13 -2.51 -8.28
C ALA A 97 8.60 -2.18 -8.06
N ASP A 98 9.50 -3.01 -8.56
CA ASP A 98 10.95 -2.80 -8.37
C ASP A 98 11.37 -1.43 -8.89
N SER A 99 10.98 -1.09 -10.12
CA SER A 99 11.31 0.21 -10.71
C SER A 99 10.63 1.36 -9.97
N THR A 100 9.37 1.21 -9.60
CA THR A 100 8.60 2.25 -8.96
C THR A 100 9.10 2.56 -7.55
N LEU A 101 9.48 1.52 -6.80
CA LEU A 101 9.90 1.65 -5.41
C LEU A 101 11.37 2.02 -5.24
N ALA A 102 12.16 1.93 -6.28
CA ALA A 102 13.62 2.12 -6.21
C ALA A 102 14.02 3.45 -5.60
N ASP A 103 13.25 4.51 -5.81
CA ASP A 103 13.57 5.86 -5.37
C ASP A 103 12.92 6.26 -4.04
N GLY A 104 12.09 5.42 -3.45
CA GLY A 104 11.22 5.84 -2.35
C GLY A 104 11.65 5.43 -0.94
N TRP A 105 12.64 4.59 -0.82
CA TRP A 105 12.95 3.98 0.49
C TRP A 105 14.40 4.14 0.95
#